data_65e37ac6d01139b8141cb2e6e3b6328b
#
_entry.id   65e37ac6d01139b8141cb2e6e3b6328b
#
_cell.length_a   1.000
_cell.length_b   1.000
_cell.length_c   1.000
_cell.angle_alpha   90.00
_cell.angle_beta   90.00
_cell.angle_gamma   90.00
#
_symmetry.space_group_name_H-M   'P 1'
#
loop_
_entity.id
_entity.type
_entity.pdbx_description
1 polymer ?
#
loop_
_entity_poly.entity_id
_entity_poly.type
_entity_poly.pdbx_seq_one_letter_code
_entity_poly.pdbx_strand_id
1 'polypeptide(L)'
;MSKQTSLNEGFVNITTPDGEMECFVVWPAGDDTVAYPPVVLYMDAPGVRGELYDFVRRIAAQGYIAIIPNLYYRYGVCDPGGQMMAMLDAHTNTMIISDTRAIIDWLDAHPNALPGPMGCIGYCMSGKFVLAVTGSFPGRFKAMASLYGVSHVTRQSDSAHLLIPNIESDCTLYFGFAAHDPYVPDAEIKALDACLSENDIDYVLEKVPNTEHGFAFPQRMMYNHDAAERHWDIAFELFARKLK
;
A
#
# COMPACT_ATOMS: atom_id res chain seq x y z
N MET A 1 -0.99 20.88 22.92
CA MET A 1 0.30 20.30 22.51
C MET A 1 0.10 18.79 22.44
N SER A 2 -0.06 18.22 21.24
CA SER A 2 -0.08 16.76 21.09
C SER A 2 1.30 16.23 21.48
N LYS A 3 1.36 15.26 22.40
CA LYS A 3 2.60 14.54 22.69
C LYS A 3 3.06 13.90 21.38
N GLN A 4 4.21 14.30 20.87
CA GLN A 4 4.84 13.65 19.74
C GLN A 4 5.09 12.19 20.17
N THR A 5 4.45 11.24 19.50
CA THR A 5 4.63 9.81 19.78
C THR A 5 6.08 9.45 19.43
N SER A 6 6.85 9.00 20.42
CA SER A 6 8.17 8.42 20.13
C SER A 6 7.99 7.15 19.32
N LEU A 7 8.90 6.89 18.38
CA LEU A 7 8.83 5.74 17.47
C LEU A 7 10.10 4.89 17.59
N ASN A 8 9.94 3.59 17.49
CA ASN A 8 11.00 2.63 17.20
C ASN A 8 11.04 2.44 15.69
N GLU A 9 12.22 2.42 15.10
CA GLU A 9 12.38 2.21 13.66
C GLU A 9 13.67 1.48 13.33
N GLY A 10 13.68 0.75 12.21
CA GLY A 10 14.87 0.06 11.74
C GLY A 10 14.69 -0.59 10.38
N PHE A 11 15.80 -1.04 9.82
CA PHE A 11 15.82 -1.86 8.61
C PHE A 11 15.92 -3.32 9.00
N VAL A 12 15.19 -4.15 8.29
CA VAL A 12 15.21 -5.61 8.43
C VAL A 12 15.31 -6.25 7.05
N ASN A 13 15.97 -7.38 6.96
CA ASN A 13 15.96 -8.21 5.77
C ASN A 13 14.98 -9.36 5.96
N ILE A 14 14.03 -9.47 5.05
CA ILE A 14 13.04 -10.55 5.04
C ILE A 14 13.43 -11.52 3.93
N THR A 15 13.67 -12.78 4.30
CA THR A 15 13.97 -13.82 3.33
C THR A 15 12.74 -14.16 2.50
N THR A 16 12.86 -14.05 1.20
CA THR A 16 11.85 -14.42 0.20
C THR A 16 12.37 -15.55 -0.69
N PRO A 17 11.53 -16.20 -1.51
CA PRO A 17 12.02 -17.17 -2.48
C PRO A 17 13.04 -16.60 -3.48
N ASP A 18 13.06 -15.29 -3.69
CA ASP A 18 13.91 -14.62 -4.68
C ASP A 18 15.13 -13.87 -4.07
N GLY A 19 15.30 -13.93 -2.74
CA GLY A 19 16.43 -13.31 -2.04
C GLY A 19 16.04 -12.54 -0.78
N GLU A 20 16.98 -11.75 -0.27
CA GLU A 20 16.80 -10.93 0.92
C GLU A 20 16.17 -9.59 0.55
N MET A 21 14.96 -9.35 1.01
CA MET A 21 14.20 -8.13 0.78
C MET A 21 14.39 -7.17 1.96
N GLU A 22 15.10 -6.07 1.73
CA GLU A 22 15.21 -5.01 2.72
C GLU A 22 13.85 -4.33 2.93
N CYS A 23 13.45 -4.20 4.18
CA CYS A 23 12.24 -3.50 4.58
C CYS A 23 12.57 -2.47 5.67
N PHE A 24 11.91 -1.32 5.63
CA PHE A 24 11.94 -0.36 6.73
C PHE A 24 10.67 -0.53 7.56
N VAL A 25 10.83 -0.70 8.87
CA VAL A 25 9.75 -0.95 9.81
C VAL A 25 9.74 0.09 10.92
N VAL A 26 8.54 0.53 11.32
CA VAL A 26 8.34 1.56 12.36
C VAL A 26 7.13 1.19 13.21
N TRP A 27 7.24 1.35 14.53
CA TRP A 27 6.12 1.18 15.47
C TRP A 27 6.24 2.15 16.65
N PRO A 28 5.15 2.44 17.40
CA PRO A 28 5.22 3.32 18.55
C PRO A 28 6.21 2.80 19.60
N ALA A 29 7.06 3.70 20.13
CA ALA A 29 7.95 3.37 21.21
C ALA A 29 7.20 3.40 22.56
N GLY A 30 7.66 2.58 23.50
CA GLY A 30 7.09 2.53 24.84
C GLY A 30 7.23 1.14 25.46
N ASP A 31 6.14 0.52 25.82
CA ASP A 31 6.12 -0.81 26.43
C ASP A 31 6.31 -1.88 25.36
N ASP A 32 7.40 -2.63 25.42
CA ASP A 32 7.76 -3.68 24.45
C ASP A 32 6.76 -4.86 24.47
N THR A 33 5.83 -4.89 25.42
CA THR A 33 4.76 -5.89 25.48
C THR A 33 3.52 -5.51 24.66
N VAL A 34 3.47 -4.26 24.17
CA VAL A 34 2.34 -3.78 23.37
C VAL A 34 2.54 -4.15 21.92
N ALA A 35 1.52 -4.81 21.36
CA ALA A 35 1.46 -5.11 19.92
C ALA A 35 0.47 -4.18 19.21
N TYR A 36 0.77 -3.88 17.94
CA TYR A 36 0.04 -2.93 17.12
C TYR A 36 -0.50 -3.59 15.84
N PRO A 37 -1.67 -3.18 15.32
CA PRO A 37 -2.17 -3.69 14.06
C PRO A 37 -1.19 -3.38 12.91
N PRO A 38 -0.90 -4.36 12.02
CA PRO A 38 0.06 -4.15 10.94
C PRO A 38 -0.54 -3.36 9.77
N VAL A 39 0.28 -2.50 9.16
CA VAL A 39 -0.01 -1.83 7.90
C VAL A 39 1.18 -1.92 6.97
N VAL A 40 0.98 -2.43 5.76
CA VAL A 40 2.00 -2.47 4.71
C VAL A 40 1.82 -1.29 3.77
N LEU A 41 2.86 -0.48 3.62
CA LEU A 41 2.93 0.58 2.61
C LEU A 41 3.72 0.06 1.41
N TYR A 42 3.13 0.12 0.22
CA TYR A 42 3.80 -0.27 -1.02
C TYR A 42 4.27 0.97 -1.77
N MET A 43 5.54 0.97 -2.16
CA MET A 43 6.23 2.08 -2.80
C MET A 43 5.65 2.42 -4.18
N ASP A 44 5.86 3.65 -4.62
CA ASP A 44 5.64 4.05 -6.01
C ASP A 44 6.88 3.75 -6.90
N ALA A 45 6.76 3.99 -8.19
CA ALA A 45 7.79 3.64 -9.18
C ALA A 45 9.20 4.20 -8.92
N PRO A 46 9.39 5.42 -8.38
CA PRO A 46 10.74 5.89 -8.03
C PRO A 46 11.46 5.12 -6.92
N GLY A 47 10.79 4.14 -6.29
CA GLY A 47 11.43 3.32 -5.27
C GLY A 47 11.37 3.92 -3.87
N VAL A 48 11.96 3.19 -2.91
CA VAL A 48 11.97 3.58 -1.50
C VAL A 48 12.92 4.75 -1.29
N ARG A 49 12.43 5.78 -0.61
CA ARG A 49 13.14 7.04 -0.37
C ARG A 49 12.62 7.78 0.85
N GLY A 50 13.26 8.90 1.21
CA GLY A 50 12.96 9.68 2.42
C GLY A 50 11.48 9.97 2.65
N GLU A 51 10.74 10.43 1.63
CA GLU A 51 9.30 10.71 1.73
C GLU A 51 8.48 9.48 2.15
N LEU A 52 8.83 8.30 1.60
CA LEU A 52 8.13 7.07 1.94
C LEU A 52 8.47 6.59 3.36
N TYR A 53 9.68 6.82 3.85
CA TYR A 53 10.01 6.58 5.26
C TYR A 53 9.18 7.50 6.18
N ASP A 54 8.97 8.75 5.80
CA ASP A 54 8.11 9.67 6.56
C ASP A 54 6.64 9.23 6.54
N PHE A 55 6.17 8.64 5.44
CA PHE A 55 4.84 8.04 5.36
C PHE A 55 4.70 6.84 6.31
N VAL A 56 5.71 5.97 6.38
CA VAL A 56 5.72 4.84 7.34
C VAL A 56 5.70 5.36 8.77
N ARG A 57 6.50 6.39 9.11
CA ARG A 57 6.48 7.03 10.43
C ARG A 57 5.11 7.64 10.74
N ARG A 58 4.47 8.27 9.74
CA ARG A 58 3.14 8.86 9.89
C ARG A 58 2.08 7.80 10.23
N ILE A 59 2.13 6.64 9.59
CA ILE A 59 1.25 5.50 9.91
C ILE A 59 1.52 4.99 11.33
N ALA A 60 2.79 4.79 11.68
CA ALA A 60 3.16 4.30 13.01
C ALA A 60 2.75 5.26 14.13
N ALA A 61 2.84 6.58 13.91
CA ALA A 61 2.40 7.58 14.87
C ALA A 61 0.90 7.51 15.21
N GLN A 62 0.10 6.86 14.37
CA GLN A 62 -1.32 6.58 14.62
C GLN A 62 -1.57 5.27 15.39
N GLY A 63 -0.51 4.60 15.87
CA GLY A 63 -0.63 3.39 16.68
C GLY A 63 -0.71 2.11 15.85
N TYR A 64 0.05 2.03 14.79
CA TYR A 64 0.25 0.84 13.94
C TYR A 64 1.71 0.40 13.94
N ILE A 65 1.96 -0.86 13.64
CA ILE A 65 3.27 -1.27 13.14
C ILE A 65 3.23 -1.16 11.61
N ALA A 66 4.05 -0.28 11.06
CA ALA A 66 4.07 0.01 9.64
C ALA A 66 5.36 -0.48 9.00
N ILE A 67 5.26 -1.10 7.83
CA ILE A 67 6.39 -1.66 7.09
C ILE A 67 6.32 -1.28 5.62
N ILE A 68 7.47 -0.91 5.04
CA ILE A 68 7.62 -0.72 3.60
C ILE A 68 8.72 -1.62 3.05
N PRO A 69 8.41 -2.53 2.11
CA PRO A 69 9.41 -3.32 1.41
C PRO A 69 10.07 -2.54 0.27
N ASN A 70 11.36 -2.77 0.07
CA ASN A 70 12.03 -2.41 -1.17
C ASN A 70 11.68 -3.44 -2.25
N LEU A 71 10.70 -3.17 -3.09
CA LEU A 71 10.28 -4.10 -4.14
C LEU A 71 11.33 -4.29 -5.25
N TYR A 72 12.36 -3.43 -5.29
CA TYR A 72 13.46 -3.53 -6.25
C TYR A 72 14.65 -4.35 -5.75
N TYR A 73 14.51 -5.05 -4.61
CA TYR A 73 15.59 -5.85 -4.01
C TYR A 73 16.17 -6.89 -4.97
N ARG A 74 15.37 -7.47 -5.86
CA ARG A 74 15.81 -8.42 -6.90
C ARG A 74 16.86 -7.84 -7.84
N TYR A 75 16.90 -6.52 -7.97
CA TYR A 75 17.86 -5.79 -8.82
C TYR A 75 19.02 -5.20 -8.01
N GLY A 76 19.01 -5.37 -6.68
CA GLY A 76 20.04 -4.82 -5.78
C GLY A 76 20.04 -3.30 -5.68
N VAL A 77 18.90 -2.65 -5.95
CA VAL A 77 18.76 -1.19 -5.88
C VAL A 77 17.54 -0.77 -5.08
N CYS A 78 17.55 0.47 -4.57
CA CYS A 78 16.37 1.12 -3.99
C CYS A 78 15.80 2.17 -4.95
N ASP A 79 16.65 2.79 -5.75
CA ASP A 79 16.30 3.78 -6.78
C ASP A 79 16.56 3.17 -8.17
N PRO A 80 15.53 3.00 -9.00
CA PRO A 80 15.66 2.42 -10.34
C PRO A 80 16.32 3.37 -11.35
N GLY A 81 16.40 4.68 -11.06
CA GLY A 81 16.96 5.68 -11.96
C GLY A 81 16.41 5.56 -13.38
N GLY A 82 17.30 5.56 -14.37
CA GLY A 82 16.93 5.42 -15.78
C GLY A 82 16.34 4.05 -16.19
N GLN A 83 16.34 3.05 -15.29
CA GLN A 83 15.79 1.72 -15.55
C GLN A 83 14.34 1.56 -15.05
N MET A 84 13.74 2.63 -14.53
CA MET A 84 12.41 2.60 -13.89
C MET A 84 11.35 1.94 -14.77
N MET A 85 11.25 2.29 -16.05
CA MET A 85 10.22 1.70 -16.94
C MET A 85 10.41 0.21 -17.15
N ALA A 86 11.65 -0.25 -17.34
CA ALA A 86 11.92 -1.69 -17.47
C ALA A 86 11.60 -2.46 -16.19
N MET A 87 11.85 -1.86 -15.03
CA MET A 87 11.51 -2.46 -13.74
C MET A 87 10.01 -2.49 -13.50
N LEU A 88 9.26 -1.45 -13.90
CA LEU A 88 7.79 -1.43 -13.82
C LEU A 88 7.17 -2.61 -14.57
N ASP A 89 7.64 -2.85 -15.79
CA ASP A 89 7.13 -3.94 -16.64
C ASP A 89 7.49 -5.32 -16.11
N ALA A 90 8.63 -5.43 -15.42
CA ALA A 90 9.10 -6.68 -14.84
C ALA A 90 8.41 -7.07 -13.52
N HIS A 91 7.77 -6.13 -12.81
CA HIS A 91 7.08 -6.39 -11.54
C HIS A 91 5.67 -6.90 -11.77
N THR A 92 5.47 -8.19 -11.52
CA THR A 92 4.17 -8.86 -11.64
C THR A 92 3.42 -8.88 -10.30
N ASN A 93 2.10 -9.00 -10.34
CA ASN A 93 1.31 -9.18 -9.12
C ASN A 93 1.71 -10.47 -8.39
N THR A 94 2.01 -11.53 -9.12
CA THR A 94 2.46 -12.82 -8.56
C THR A 94 3.73 -12.66 -7.71
N MET A 95 4.73 -11.89 -8.17
CA MET A 95 5.94 -11.61 -7.40
C MET A 95 5.64 -10.88 -6.10
N ILE A 96 4.79 -9.86 -6.15
CA ILE A 96 4.44 -9.05 -4.97
C ILE A 96 3.58 -9.85 -3.97
N ILE A 97 2.71 -10.74 -4.45
CA ILE A 97 1.97 -11.68 -3.60
C ILE A 97 2.94 -12.60 -2.84
N SER A 98 3.97 -13.13 -3.53
CA SER A 98 5.02 -13.96 -2.90
C SER A 98 5.79 -13.17 -1.83
N ASP A 99 6.21 -11.94 -2.14
CA ASP A 99 6.89 -11.07 -1.18
C ASP A 99 6.02 -10.75 0.03
N THR A 100 4.74 -10.47 -0.23
CA THR A 100 3.78 -10.17 0.85
C THR A 100 3.55 -11.36 1.78
N ARG A 101 3.61 -12.59 1.27
CA ARG A 101 3.57 -13.78 2.13
C ARG A 101 4.72 -13.77 3.14
N ALA A 102 5.95 -13.49 2.69
CA ALA A 102 7.10 -13.40 3.57
C ALA A 102 6.97 -12.24 4.59
N ILE A 103 6.40 -11.11 4.19
CA ILE A 103 6.09 -9.99 5.10
C ILE A 103 5.08 -10.42 6.17
N ILE A 104 4.01 -11.11 5.78
CA ILE A 104 2.99 -11.62 6.71
C ILE A 104 3.64 -12.57 7.73
N ASP A 105 4.42 -13.53 7.28
CA ASP A 105 5.08 -14.51 8.13
C ASP A 105 6.07 -13.82 9.11
N TRP A 106 6.77 -12.80 8.66
CA TRP A 106 7.65 -11.99 9.51
C TRP A 106 6.87 -11.18 10.55
N LEU A 107 5.76 -10.55 10.15
CA LEU A 107 4.90 -9.79 11.07
C LEU A 107 4.25 -10.71 12.12
N ASP A 108 3.80 -11.90 11.73
CA ASP A 108 3.21 -12.88 12.65
C ASP A 108 4.22 -13.38 13.71
N ALA A 109 5.51 -13.32 13.41
CA ALA A 109 6.59 -13.62 14.34
C ALA A 109 7.10 -12.41 15.14
N HIS A 110 6.69 -11.18 14.78
CA HIS A 110 7.21 -9.97 15.41
C HIS A 110 6.46 -9.65 16.71
N PRO A 111 7.16 -9.45 17.85
CA PRO A 111 6.51 -9.32 19.17
C PRO A 111 5.59 -8.09 19.30
N ASN A 112 5.86 -7.03 18.52
CA ASN A 112 5.03 -5.81 18.53
C ASN A 112 3.99 -5.77 17.40
N ALA A 113 3.79 -6.84 16.63
CA ALA A 113 2.72 -6.93 15.66
C ALA A 113 1.55 -7.74 16.21
N LEU A 114 0.33 -7.18 16.15
CA LEU A 114 -0.88 -7.93 16.48
C LEU A 114 -1.14 -8.99 15.41
N PRO A 115 -1.32 -10.25 15.78
CA PRO A 115 -1.77 -11.27 14.82
C PRO A 115 -3.21 -10.97 14.38
N GLY A 116 -3.54 -11.26 13.13
CA GLY A 116 -4.89 -11.09 12.61
C GLY A 116 -5.02 -10.04 11.51
N PRO A 117 -6.05 -9.18 11.55
CA PRO A 117 -6.31 -8.20 10.49
C PRO A 117 -5.18 -7.21 10.28
N MET A 118 -4.92 -6.87 9.02
CA MET A 118 -3.93 -5.87 8.63
C MET A 118 -4.47 -4.96 7.53
N GLY A 119 -3.81 -3.81 7.36
CA GLY A 119 -4.11 -2.88 6.29
C GLY A 119 -2.99 -2.79 5.27
N CYS A 120 -3.31 -2.22 4.11
CA CYS A 120 -2.30 -1.82 3.13
C CYS A 120 -2.66 -0.51 2.44
N ILE A 121 -1.62 0.19 2.01
CA ILE A 121 -1.74 1.40 1.19
C ILE A 121 -0.68 1.36 0.10
N GLY A 122 -1.06 1.75 -1.12
CA GLY A 122 -0.17 1.78 -2.27
C GLY A 122 -0.39 3.00 -3.16
N TYR A 123 0.67 3.44 -3.79
CA TYR A 123 0.69 4.62 -4.64
C TYR A 123 1.14 4.26 -6.05
N CYS A 124 0.53 4.88 -7.08
CA CYS A 124 0.96 4.75 -8.48
C CYS A 124 1.03 3.27 -8.92
N MET A 125 2.22 2.79 -9.25
CA MET A 125 2.52 1.39 -9.60
C MET A 125 1.90 0.39 -8.63
N SER A 126 1.91 0.70 -7.35
CA SER A 126 1.48 -0.23 -6.29
C SER A 126 -0.03 -0.23 -6.04
N GLY A 127 -0.79 0.60 -6.75
CA GLY A 127 -2.26 0.51 -6.71
C GLY A 127 -2.78 -0.87 -7.08
N LYS A 128 -2.26 -1.46 -8.18
CA LYS A 128 -2.58 -2.85 -8.57
C LYS A 128 -2.11 -3.87 -7.53
N PHE A 129 -0.97 -3.62 -6.87
CA PHE A 129 -0.40 -4.56 -5.91
C PHE A 129 -1.24 -4.66 -4.64
N VAL A 130 -1.71 -3.51 -4.08
CA VAL A 130 -2.57 -3.55 -2.89
C VAL A 130 -3.90 -4.25 -3.17
N LEU A 131 -4.47 -4.12 -4.36
CA LEU A 131 -5.66 -4.88 -4.76
C LEU A 131 -5.36 -6.37 -4.88
N ALA A 132 -4.25 -6.74 -5.53
CA ALA A 132 -3.84 -8.13 -5.72
C ALA A 132 -3.56 -8.84 -4.39
N VAL A 133 -2.83 -8.22 -3.47
CA VAL A 133 -2.54 -8.82 -2.17
C VAL A 133 -3.79 -8.93 -1.31
N THR A 134 -4.70 -7.94 -1.36
CA THR A 134 -5.97 -8.01 -0.64
C THR A 134 -6.80 -9.22 -1.08
N GLY A 135 -6.91 -9.48 -2.37
CA GLY A 135 -7.64 -10.64 -2.89
C GLY A 135 -6.88 -11.98 -2.77
N SER A 136 -5.55 -11.94 -2.55
CA SER A 136 -4.75 -13.16 -2.39
C SER A 136 -4.65 -13.66 -0.95
N PHE A 137 -4.93 -12.81 0.02
CA PHE A 137 -4.88 -13.14 1.44
C PHE A 137 -6.22 -12.85 2.13
N PRO A 138 -7.30 -13.55 1.76
CA PRO A 138 -8.60 -13.36 2.40
C PRO A 138 -8.49 -13.56 3.91
N GLY A 139 -9.20 -12.75 4.67
CA GLY A 139 -9.14 -12.74 6.13
C GLY A 139 -7.98 -11.94 6.73
N ARG A 140 -6.92 -11.66 5.96
CA ARG A 140 -5.77 -10.89 6.45
C ARG A 140 -5.89 -9.40 6.17
N PHE A 141 -6.13 -8.99 4.93
CA PHE A 141 -6.33 -7.58 4.61
C PHE A 141 -7.80 -7.19 4.77
N LYS A 142 -8.08 -6.29 5.71
CA LYS A 142 -9.42 -5.78 6.00
C LYS A 142 -9.60 -4.30 5.61
N ALA A 143 -8.50 -3.62 5.30
CA ALA A 143 -8.45 -2.22 4.91
C ALA A 143 -7.41 -2.01 3.81
N MET A 144 -7.83 -1.51 2.65
CA MET A 144 -6.95 -1.26 1.50
C MET A 144 -7.17 0.14 0.97
N ALA A 145 -6.07 0.89 0.72
CA ALA A 145 -6.11 2.18 0.05
C ALA A 145 -5.19 2.18 -1.18
N SER A 146 -5.72 2.59 -2.33
CA SER A 146 -5.00 2.76 -3.59
C SER A 146 -5.08 4.21 -4.05
N LEU A 147 -3.94 4.90 -4.11
CA LEU A 147 -3.86 6.30 -4.50
C LEU A 147 -3.31 6.43 -5.93
N TYR A 148 -4.10 7.05 -6.83
CA TYR A 148 -3.78 7.16 -8.26
C TYR A 148 -3.09 5.90 -8.81
N GLY A 149 -3.61 4.75 -8.38
CA GLY A 149 -3.09 3.45 -8.76
C GLY A 149 -3.30 3.18 -10.25
N VAL A 150 -2.32 2.49 -10.87
CA VAL A 150 -2.35 2.16 -12.30
C VAL A 150 -2.54 0.66 -12.50
N SER A 151 -3.09 0.28 -13.65
CA SER A 151 -3.13 -1.12 -14.13
C SER A 151 -3.87 -2.10 -13.21
N HIS A 152 -4.95 -1.67 -12.56
CA HIS A 152 -5.82 -2.55 -11.78
C HIS A 152 -6.51 -3.60 -12.65
N VAL A 153 -6.92 -3.18 -13.86
CA VAL A 153 -7.59 -4.02 -14.85
C VAL A 153 -6.75 -4.13 -16.11
N THR A 154 -6.18 -5.29 -16.36
CA THR A 154 -5.33 -5.56 -17.53
C THR A 154 -5.75 -6.88 -18.19
N ARG A 155 -5.12 -7.22 -19.32
CA ARG A 155 -5.29 -8.51 -20.01
C ARG A 155 -4.29 -9.57 -19.54
N GLN A 156 -3.47 -9.29 -18.56
CA GLN A 156 -2.49 -10.23 -18.03
C GLN A 156 -3.18 -11.29 -17.18
N SER A 157 -2.63 -12.49 -17.16
CA SER A 157 -3.20 -13.63 -16.42
C SER A 157 -3.15 -13.45 -14.89
N ASP A 158 -2.28 -12.57 -14.40
CA ASP A 158 -2.15 -12.20 -12.99
C ASP A 158 -2.75 -10.81 -12.68
N SER A 159 -3.62 -10.29 -13.54
CA SER A 159 -4.24 -8.97 -13.33
C SER A 159 -5.00 -8.90 -12.01
N ALA A 160 -4.78 -7.81 -11.27
CA ALA A 160 -5.29 -7.67 -9.90
C ALA A 160 -6.83 -7.81 -9.81
N HIS A 161 -7.58 -7.32 -10.80
CA HIS A 161 -9.04 -7.42 -10.81
C HIS A 161 -9.56 -8.86 -10.79
N LEU A 162 -8.78 -9.84 -11.27
CA LEU A 162 -9.16 -11.26 -11.25
C LEU A 162 -9.24 -11.84 -9.83
N LEU A 163 -8.68 -11.14 -8.85
CA LEU A 163 -8.66 -11.55 -7.45
C LEU A 163 -9.77 -10.88 -6.62
N ILE A 164 -10.52 -9.94 -7.19
CA ILE A 164 -11.64 -9.26 -6.54
C ILE A 164 -12.66 -10.25 -5.94
N PRO A 165 -13.07 -11.33 -6.63
CA PRO A 165 -14.04 -12.28 -6.09
C PRO A 165 -13.59 -13.00 -4.79
N ASN A 166 -12.30 -12.96 -4.46
CA ASN A 166 -11.77 -13.57 -3.24
C ASN A 166 -11.78 -12.60 -2.04
N ILE A 167 -12.06 -11.32 -2.25
CA ILE A 167 -12.08 -10.32 -1.19
C ILE A 167 -13.33 -10.54 -0.34
N GLU A 168 -13.15 -10.61 0.97
CA GLU A 168 -14.26 -10.82 1.89
C GLU A 168 -15.08 -9.54 2.08
N SER A 169 -16.39 -9.68 2.29
CA SER A 169 -17.34 -8.55 2.42
C SER A 169 -17.09 -7.64 3.63
N ASP A 170 -16.34 -8.10 4.62
CA ASP A 170 -15.93 -7.27 5.77
C ASP A 170 -14.65 -6.47 5.51
N CYS A 171 -13.99 -6.65 4.35
CA CYS A 171 -12.91 -5.79 3.87
C CYS A 171 -13.49 -4.50 3.26
N THR A 172 -12.84 -3.36 3.50
CA THR A 172 -13.19 -2.09 2.85
C THR A 172 -12.05 -1.59 1.99
N LEU A 173 -12.38 -1.18 0.77
CA LEU A 173 -11.43 -0.67 -0.22
C LEU A 173 -11.65 0.82 -0.48
N TYR A 174 -10.56 1.56 -0.59
CA TYR A 174 -10.57 2.94 -1.04
C TYR A 174 -9.71 3.12 -2.27
N PHE A 175 -10.26 3.72 -3.31
CA PHE A 175 -9.56 4.10 -4.54
C PHE A 175 -9.69 5.60 -4.76
N GLY A 176 -8.59 6.34 -4.59
CA GLY A 176 -8.51 7.77 -4.86
C GLY A 176 -7.72 8.02 -6.15
N PHE A 177 -8.40 8.24 -7.27
CA PHE A 177 -7.79 8.60 -8.56
C PHE A 177 -7.57 10.10 -8.68
N ALA A 178 -6.54 10.53 -9.40
CA ALA A 178 -6.36 11.93 -9.70
C ALA A 178 -7.38 12.40 -10.76
N ALA A 179 -7.82 13.66 -10.66
CA ALA A 179 -8.75 14.23 -11.63
C ALA A 179 -8.18 14.27 -13.04
N HIS A 180 -6.88 14.59 -13.16
CA HIS A 180 -6.12 14.63 -14.40
C HIS A 180 -4.96 13.65 -14.31
N ASP A 181 -5.11 12.48 -14.93
CA ASP A 181 -4.13 11.41 -14.83
C ASP A 181 -3.84 10.82 -16.23
N PRO A 182 -2.67 11.09 -16.81
CA PRO A 182 -2.32 10.54 -18.12
C PRO A 182 -2.02 9.03 -18.09
N TYR A 183 -1.82 8.45 -16.90
CA TYR A 183 -1.49 7.04 -16.71
C TYR A 183 -2.72 6.17 -16.41
N VAL A 184 -3.84 6.79 -16.02
CA VAL A 184 -5.08 6.07 -15.66
C VAL A 184 -6.24 6.56 -16.50
N PRO A 185 -6.52 5.93 -17.65
CA PRO A 185 -7.66 6.28 -18.49
C PRO A 185 -9.01 6.06 -17.75
N ASP A 186 -9.98 6.92 -18.01
CA ASP A 186 -11.34 6.78 -17.46
C ASP A 186 -11.98 5.42 -17.77
N ALA A 187 -11.58 4.78 -18.87
CA ALA A 187 -12.04 3.46 -19.24
C ALA A 187 -11.55 2.38 -18.24
N GLU A 188 -10.33 2.51 -17.71
CA GLU A 188 -9.81 1.61 -16.67
C GLU A 188 -10.56 1.80 -15.35
N ILE A 189 -10.81 3.05 -14.95
CA ILE A 189 -11.58 3.36 -13.73
C ILE A 189 -12.99 2.74 -13.82
N LYS A 190 -13.66 2.90 -14.96
CA LYS A 190 -14.99 2.31 -15.20
C LYS A 190 -14.95 0.79 -15.20
N ALA A 191 -13.91 0.17 -15.77
CA ALA A 191 -13.76 -1.27 -15.75
C ALA A 191 -13.53 -1.81 -14.35
N LEU A 192 -12.72 -1.11 -13.54
CA LEU A 192 -12.52 -1.46 -12.14
C LEU A 192 -13.82 -1.35 -11.33
N ASP A 193 -14.55 -0.25 -11.48
CA ASP A 193 -15.84 -0.01 -10.83
C ASP A 193 -16.85 -1.10 -11.16
N ALA A 194 -16.93 -1.51 -12.43
CA ALA A 194 -17.77 -2.62 -12.85
C ALA A 194 -17.38 -3.94 -12.15
N CYS A 195 -16.08 -4.27 -12.12
CA CYS A 195 -15.60 -5.48 -11.43
C CYS A 195 -15.90 -5.46 -9.92
N LEU A 196 -15.78 -4.29 -9.27
CA LEU A 196 -16.07 -4.15 -7.84
C LEU A 196 -17.56 -4.27 -7.56
N SER A 197 -18.41 -3.61 -8.37
CA SER A 197 -19.87 -3.61 -8.20
C SER A 197 -20.55 -4.95 -8.46
N GLU A 198 -19.90 -5.85 -9.21
CA GLU A 198 -20.35 -7.24 -9.43
C GLU A 198 -20.11 -8.15 -8.20
N ASN A 199 -19.38 -7.67 -7.21
CA ASN A 199 -19.04 -8.41 -5.99
C ASN A 199 -19.58 -7.68 -4.76
N ASP A 200 -19.92 -8.40 -3.71
CA ASP A 200 -20.44 -7.85 -2.44
C ASP A 200 -19.28 -7.29 -1.58
N ILE A 201 -18.68 -6.18 -2.04
CA ILE A 201 -17.52 -5.54 -1.43
C ILE A 201 -17.87 -4.12 -1.01
N ASP A 202 -17.46 -3.74 0.19
CA ASP A 202 -17.53 -2.35 0.67
C ASP A 202 -16.38 -1.53 0.06
N TYR A 203 -16.67 -0.62 -0.87
CA TYR A 203 -15.64 0.21 -1.49
C TYR A 203 -16.08 1.65 -1.73
N VAL A 204 -15.10 2.53 -1.76
CA VAL A 204 -15.23 3.91 -2.26
C VAL A 204 -14.24 4.08 -3.42
N LEU A 205 -14.76 4.56 -4.55
CA LEU A 205 -13.98 4.90 -5.72
C LEU A 205 -14.30 6.33 -6.13
N GLU A 206 -13.30 7.21 -6.16
CA GLU A 206 -13.50 8.61 -6.50
C GLU A 206 -12.37 9.18 -7.35
N LYS A 207 -12.69 10.23 -8.12
CA LYS A 207 -11.70 11.13 -8.72
C LYS A 207 -11.56 12.36 -7.83
N VAL A 208 -10.37 12.56 -7.27
CA VAL A 208 -10.08 13.66 -6.35
C VAL A 208 -9.95 14.97 -7.15
N PRO A 209 -10.81 15.97 -6.90
CA PRO A 209 -10.82 17.19 -7.69
C PRO A 209 -9.49 17.97 -7.63
N ASN A 210 -9.13 18.65 -8.71
CA ASN A 210 -7.95 19.53 -8.81
C ASN A 210 -6.62 18.83 -8.48
N THR A 211 -6.49 17.56 -8.85
CA THR A 211 -5.28 16.77 -8.63
C THR A 211 -4.72 16.18 -9.92
N GLU A 212 -3.42 15.97 -9.93
CA GLU A 212 -2.67 15.26 -10.95
C GLU A 212 -2.00 14.02 -10.37
N HIS A 213 -1.54 13.11 -11.22
CA HIS A 213 -0.84 11.89 -10.80
C HIS A 213 0.35 12.18 -9.88
N GLY A 214 0.36 11.62 -8.68
CA GLY A 214 1.43 11.86 -7.69
C GLY A 214 1.14 12.99 -6.71
N PHE A 215 -0.09 13.49 -6.63
CA PHE A 215 -0.48 14.63 -5.79
C PHE A 215 -0.18 14.47 -4.29
N ALA A 216 0.04 13.26 -3.81
CA ALA A 216 0.25 12.98 -2.38
C ALA A 216 1.70 13.23 -1.91
N PHE A 217 2.66 13.42 -2.82
CA PHE A 217 4.08 13.53 -2.47
C PHE A 217 4.55 14.98 -2.40
N PRO A 218 4.97 15.47 -1.23
CA PRO A 218 5.33 16.87 -1.01
C PRO A 218 6.47 17.41 -1.89
N GLN A 219 7.38 16.56 -2.33
CA GLN A 219 8.52 16.97 -3.16
C GLN A 219 8.20 17.01 -4.67
N ARG A 220 6.97 16.69 -5.07
CA ARG A 220 6.54 16.74 -6.47
C ARG A 220 5.87 18.05 -6.84
N MET A 221 6.06 18.50 -8.10
CA MET A 221 5.42 19.73 -8.61
C MET A 221 3.88 19.67 -8.56
N MET A 222 3.29 18.48 -8.71
CA MET A 222 1.85 18.25 -8.65
C MET A 222 1.31 18.07 -7.24
N TYR A 223 2.12 18.30 -6.20
CA TYR A 223 1.67 18.18 -4.84
C TYR A 223 0.45 19.06 -4.55
N ASN A 224 -0.59 18.46 -4.02
CA ASN A 224 -1.78 19.16 -3.56
C ASN A 224 -1.96 18.85 -2.08
N HIS A 225 -1.63 19.83 -1.22
CA HIS A 225 -1.65 19.66 0.24
C HIS A 225 -3.01 19.17 0.75
N ASP A 226 -4.10 19.81 0.33
CA ASP A 226 -5.42 19.49 0.87
C ASP A 226 -5.88 18.09 0.46
N ALA A 227 -5.62 17.70 -0.78
CA ALA A 227 -5.89 16.34 -1.25
C ALA A 227 -4.99 15.31 -0.58
N ALA A 228 -3.71 15.65 -0.34
CA ALA A 228 -2.78 14.80 0.37
C ALA A 228 -3.16 14.59 1.83
N GLU A 229 -3.59 15.63 2.55
CA GLU A 229 -4.06 15.47 3.93
C GLU A 229 -5.40 14.70 3.98
N ARG A 230 -6.33 15.02 3.08
CA ARG A 230 -7.61 14.32 3.00
C ARG A 230 -7.44 12.81 2.76
N HIS A 231 -6.52 12.37 1.90
CA HIS A 231 -6.33 10.93 1.70
C HIS A 231 -5.78 10.23 2.96
N TRP A 232 -4.94 10.92 3.75
CA TRP A 232 -4.49 10.39 5.03
C TRP A 232 -5.63 10.26 6.03
N ASP A 233 -6.52 11.26 6.10
CA ASP A 233 -7.70 11.20 6.98
C ASP A 233 -8.57 10.00 6.62
N ILE A 234 -8.85 9.80 5.32
CA ILE A 234 -9.62 8.64 4.82
C ILE A 234 -8.93 7.32 5.16
N ALA A 235 -7.61 7.22 4.90
CA ALA A 235 -6.86 5.99 5.18
C ALA A 235 -6.83 5.68 6.68
N PHE A 236 -6.63 6.67 7.53
CA PHE A 236 -6.61 6.45 8.99
C PHE A 236 -8.00 6.14 9.56
N GLU A 237 -9.06 6.75 9.05
CA GLU A 237 -10.43 6.38 9.42
C GLU A 237 -10.72 4.93 9.02
N LEU A 238 -10.34 4.55 7.80
CA LEU A 238 -10.46 3.19 7.31
C LEU A 238 -9.70 2.18 8.18
N PHE A 239 -8.44 2.46 8.48
CA PHE A 239 -7.63 1.59 9.34
C PHE A 239 -8.16 1.52 10.77
N ALA A 240 -8.61 2.65 11.35
CA ALA A 240 -9.19 2.66 12.69
C ALA A 240 -10.47 1.81 12.79
N ARG A 241 -11.33 1.88 11.77
CA ARG A 241 -12.58 1.11 11.71
C ARG A 241 -12.38 -0.39 11.55
N LYS A 242 -11.32 -0.80 10.85
CA LYS A 242 -11.15 -2.21 10.42
C LYS A 242 -10.06 -2.96 11.19
N LEU A 243 -9.13 -2.26 11.82
CA LEU A 243 -7.97 -2.89 12.45
C LEU A 243 -7.90 -2.70 13.97
N LYS A 244 -8.78 -1.85 14.56
CA LYS A 244 -8.84 -1.54 15.99
C LYS A 244 -10.24 -1.87 16.59
#